data_eeef706def8c8f79b9a654dcdc2d370e
#
_entry.id   eeef706def8c8f79b9a654dcdc2d370e
#
_cell.length_a   1.000
_cell.length_b   1.000
_cell.length_c   1.000
_cell.angle_alpha   90.00
_cell.angle_beta   90.00
_cell.angle_gamma   90.00
#
_symmetry.space_group_name_H-M   'P 1'
#
loop_
_entity.id
_entity.type
_entity.pdbx_description
1 polymer ?
#
loop_
_entity_poly.entity_id
_entity_poly.type
_entity_poly.pdbx_seq_one_letter_code
_entity_poly.pdbx_strand_id
1 'polypeptide(L)'
;MMRFTPPAEPANFEEKVRKAGNNWLVKNPDTKPKDFWSTFKPELAKCCHNLCNYSVMFIPSRMGTIDHYLSKSKAQNRHLIYEWKNYRYALQRVNSCKGTYDRQILDPFEVEDNWFEIILPSCQLILTDTVPDGDRDRAKFTIKQLQLQNSEWVIEQRQEWYRMYLENELNLEGLEKKAPLIARAIRKQLN
;
A
#
# COMPACT_ATOMS: atom_id res chain seq x y z
N MET A 1 -0.14 -8.75 -1.67
CA MET A 1 -0.09 -7.89 -0.45
C MET A 1 0.60 -8.66 0.66
N MET A 2 1.09 -7.98 1.69
CA MET A 2 1.53 -8.55 2.97
C MET A 2 1.03 -7.64 4.08
N ARG A 3 1.09 -8.12 5.32
CA ARG A 3 0.71 -7.33 6.49
C ARG A 3 1.72 -6.23 6.77
N PHE A 4 1.25 -5.03 6.98
CA PHE A 4 2.05 -3.92 7.49
C PHE A 4 1.61 -3.59 8.91
N THR A 5 2.57 -3.34 9.78
CA THR A 5 2.26 -2.82 11.12
C THR A 5 1.82 -1.37 11.00
N PRO A 6 0.67 -0.99 11.59
CA PRO A 6 0.27 0.41 11.62
C PRO A 6 1.38 1.26 12.26
N PRO A 7 1.86 2.30 11.56
CA PRO A 7 2.93 3.12 12.09
C PRO A 7 2.44 4.02 13.24
N ALA A 8 3.30 4.21 14.24
CA ALA A 8 3.04 5.16 15.31
C ALA A 8 2.83 6.58 14.74
N GLU A 9 1.89 7.32 15.32
CA GLU A 9 1.63 8.70 14.93
C GLU A 9 2.85 9.59 15.27
N PRO A 10 3.33 10.41 14.33
CA PRO A 10 4.44 11.33 14.59
C PRO A 10 4.07 12.39 15.62
N ALA A 11 5.00 12.78 16.48
CA ALA A 11 4.77 13.72 17.59
C ALA A 11 4.13 15.06 17.17
N ASN A 12 4.46 15.56 15.97
CA ASN A 12 3.94 16.85 15.50
C ASN A 12 2.68 16.72 14.62
N PHE A 13 2.14 15.49 14.45
CA PHE A 13 1.00 15.25 13.56
C PHE A 13 -0.28 15.92 14.07
N GLU A 14 -0.51 15.83 15.36
CA GLU A 14 -1.68 16.45 16.03
C GLU A 14 -1.80 17.94 15.68
N GLU A 15 -0.74 18.71 15.86
CA GLU A 15 -0.78 20.15 15.65
C GLU A 15 -0.77 20.51 14.16
N LYS A 16 0.11 19.88 13.37
CA LYS A 16 0.34 20.28 11.99
C LYS A 16 -0.73 19.76 11.02
N VAL A 17 -1.42 18.67 11.35
CA VAL A 17 -2.38 18.04 10.45
C VAL A 17 -3.77 17.97 11.08
N ARG A 18 -3.93 17.27 12.23
CA ARG A 18 -5.28 17.01 12.77
C ARG A 18 -5.98 18.29 13.20
N LYS A 19 -5.39 19.08 14.08
CA LYS A 19 -5.98 20.37 14.54
C LYS A 19 -6.11 21.36 13.39
N ALA A 20 -5.04 21.56 12.60
CA ALA A 20 -5.07 22.48 11.48
C ALA A 20 -6.14 22.09 10.44
N GLY A 21 -6.22 20.80 10.10
CA GLY A 21 -7.18 20.26 9.15
C GLY A 21 -8.62 20.34 9.63
N ASN A 22 -8.89 19.94 10.88
CA ASN A 22 -10.23 20.00 11.45
C ASN A 22 -10.72 21.45 11.57
N ASN A 23 -9.86 22.39 11.97
CA ASN A 23 -10.18 23.81 11.97
C ASN A 23 -10.50 24.34 10.56
N TRP A 24 -9.76 23.85 9.54
CA TRP A 24 -10.07 24.17 8.15
C TRP A 24 -11.47 23.67 7.76
N LEU A 25 -11.81 22.40 8.07
CA LEU A 25 -13.12 21.82 7.74
C LEU A 25 -14.28 22.57 8.39
N VAL A 26 -14.12 23.03 9.63
CA VAL A 26 -15.14 23.82 10.33
C VAL A 26 -15.36 25.17 9.64
N LYS A 27 -14.29 25.83 9.23
CA LYS A 27 -14.38 27.15 8.57
C LYS A 27 -14.81 27.08 7.11
N ASN A 28 -14.67 25.90 6.48
CA ASN A 28 -14.90 25.69 5.04
C ASN A 28 -15.68 24.39 4.80
N PRO A 29 -16.95 24.30 5.28
CA PRO A 29 -17.72 23.05 5.29
C PRO A 29 -17.97 22.49 3.89
N ASP A 30 -18.17 23.32 2.88
CA ASP A 30 -18.52 22.95 1.52
C ASP A 30 -17.32 22.88 0.55
N THR A 31 -16.11 23.07 1.07
CA THR A 31 -14.90 23.05 0.24
C THR A 31 -14.17 21.71 0.30
N LYS A 32 -13.30 21.48 -0.69
CA LYS A 32 -12.38 20.35 -0.66
C LYS A 32 -11.43 20.46 0.53
N PRO A 33 -11.14 19.34 1.21
CA PRO A 33 -10.16 19.33 2.30
C PRO A 33 -8.81 19.88 1.84
N LYS A 34 -8.23 20.77 2.64
CA LYS A 34 -6.89 21.32 2.37
C LYS A 34 -5.83 20.26 2.69
N ASP A 35 -4.84 20.15 1.84
CA ASP A 35 -3.73 19.22 2.02
C ASP A 35 -2.77 19.70 3.13
N PHE A 36 -2.93 19.13 4.32
CA PHE A 36 -1.97 19.24 5.41
C PHE A 36 -1.19 17.94 5.60
N TRP A 37 -1.68 16.81 5.06
CA TRP A 37 -1.12 15.47 5.28
C TRP A 37 0.14 15.21 4.47
N SER A 38 0.31 15.81 3.28
CA SER A 38 1.45 15.54 2.39
C SER A 38 2.79 15.89 3.01
N THR A 39 2.82 16.75 4.00
CA THR A 39 4.04 17.10 4.75
C THR A 39 4.60 15.91 5.53
N PHE A 40 3.76 14.93 5.87
CA PHE A 40 4.14 13.70 6.58
C PHE A 40 4.35 12.49 5.66
N LYS A 41 4.35 12.69 4.34
CA LYS A 41 4.65 11.62 3.40
C LYS A 41 6.03 10.99 3.61
N PRO A 42 7.11 11.74 3.88
CA PRO A 42 8.43 11.15 4.13
C PRO A 42 8.45 10.25 5.37
N GLU A 43 7.79 10.66 6.46
CA GLU A 43 7.70 9.87 7.70
C GLU A 43 6.91 8.58 7.46
N LEU A 44 5.76 8.66 6.78
CA LEU A 44 4.97 7.49 6.43
C LEU A 44 5.74 6.54 5.52
N ALA A 45 6.43 7.05 4.50
CA ALA A 45 7.28 6.27 3.62
C ALA A 45 8.37 5.52 4.39
N LYS A 46 9.06 6.21 5.31
CA LYS A 46 10.09 5.61 6.17
C LYS A 46 9.52 4.50 7.04
N CYS A 47 8.38 4.72 7.69
CA CYS A 47 7.71 3.71 8.51
C CYS A 47 7.29 2.47 7.70
N CYS A 48 6.98 2.64 6.42
CA CYS A 48 6.66 1.55 5.49
C CYS A 48 7.89 1.03 4.73
N HIS A 49 9.12 1.35 5.15
CA HIS A 49 10.37 0.97 4.46
C HIS A 49 10.42 1.37 2.98
N ASN A 50 9.73 2.44 2.61
CA ASN A 50 9.49 2.86 1.22
C ASN A 50 8.80 1.78 0.35
N LEU A 51 8.08 0.84 0.94
CA LEU A 51 7.27 -0.15 0.23
C LEU A 51 5.83 0.35 0.08
N CYS A 52 5.27 0.22 -1.12
CA CYS A 52 3.83 0.41 -1.32
C CYS A 52 3.05 -0.57 -0.47
N ASN A 53 2.15 -0.10 0.38
CA ASN A 53 1.39 -0.99 1.26
C ASN A 53 0.51 -2.00 0.50
N TYR A 54 0.15 -1.72 -0.75
CA TYR A 54 -0.68 -2.60 -1.58
C TYR A 54 0.15 -3.53 -2.48
N SER A 55 1.09 -3.00 -3.25
CA SER A 55 1.87 -3.81 -4.19
C SER A 55 3.07 -4.52 -3.55
N VAL A 56 3.49 -4.07 -2.36
CA VAL A 56 4.66 -4.58 -1.61
C VAL A 56 5.95 -4.47 -2.43
N MET A 57 6.06 -3.40 -3.21
CA MET A 57 7.26 -3.07 -3.97
C MET A 57 7.79 -1.72 -3.55
N PHE A 58 9.10 -1.57 -3.63
CA PHE A 58 9.79 -0.33 -3.32
C PHE A 58 9.32 0.82 -4.23
N ILE A 59 9.08 1.97 -3.61
CA ILE A 59 8.71 3.21 -4.30
C ILE A 59 9.73 4.28 -3.91
N PRO A 60 10.42 4.92 -4.87
CA PRO A 60 11.15 6.15 -4.60
C PRO A 60 10.21 7.18 -3.94
N SER A 61 10.66 7.86 -2.89
CA SER A 61 9.80 8.75 -2.09
C SER A 61 9.04 9.81 -2.91
N ARG A 62 9.65 10.30 -4.01
CA ARG A 62 9.02 11.25 -4.94
C ARG A 62 7.79 10.69 -5.67
N MET A 63 7.73 9.36 -5.90
CA MET A 63 6.65 8.67 -6.62
C MET A 63 5.55 8.13 -5.68
N GLY A 64 5.82 8.15 -4.38
CA GLY A 64 4.85 7.72 -3.38
C GLY A 64 3.82 8.81 -3.08
N THR A 65 2.67 8.37 -2.62
CA THR A 65 1.57 9.23 -2.17
C THR A 65 0.98 8.72 -0.85
N ILE A 66 0.25 9.59 -0.16
CA ILE A 66 -0.60 9.18 0.96
C ILE A 66 -1.98 8.85 0.40
N ASP A 67 -2.36 7.59 0.52
CA ASP A 67 -3.73 7.12 0.30
C ASP A 67 -4.53 7.26 1.60
N HIS A 68 -5.73 7.82 1.48
CA HIS A 68 -6.74 7.75 2.53
C HIS A 68 -7.48 6.42 2.37
N TYR A 69 -7.25 5.45 3.26
CA TYR A 69 -7.87 4.13 3.14
C TYR A 69 -9.40 4.25 3.06
N LEU A 70 -10.00 5.01 3.97
CA LEU A 70 -11.38 5.47 3.84
C LEU A 70 -11.37 6.83 3.14
N SER A 71 -11.91 6.86 1.94
CA SER A 71 -11.79 7.97 0.99
C SER A 71 -12.23 9.31 1.56
N LYS A 72 -11.38 10.32 1.42
CA LYS A 72 -11.67 11.71 1.82
C LYS A 72 -12.77 12.39 0.99
N SER A 73 -13.18 11.80 -0.14
CA SER A 73 -14.26 12.35 -0.98
C SER A 73 -15.65 11.96 -0.52
N LYS A 74 -15.77 10.98 0.38
CA LYS A 74 -17.07 10.56 0.95
C LYS A 74 -17.41 11.35 2.20
N ALA A 75 -18.61 11.91 2.24
CA ALA A 75 -19.08 12.75 3.36
C ALA A 75 -19.01 12.02 4.72
N GLN A 76 -19.38 10.73 4.76
CA GLN A 76 -19.31 9.92 5.97
C GLN A 76 -17.90 9.73 6.53
N ASN A 77 -16.87 9.89 5.70
CA ASN A 77 -15.46 9.74 6.10
C ASN A 77 -14.82 11.07 6.49
N ARG A 78 -15.58 12.18 6.49
CA ARG A 78 -15.02 13.53 6.69
C ARG A 78 -14.21 13.64 7.99
N HIS A 79 -14.63 12.97 9.05
CA HIS A 79 -13.95 12.93 10.35
C HIS A 79 -12.62 12.14 10.35
N LEU A 80 -12.34 11.36 9.28
CA LEU A 80 -11.13 10.53 9.14
C LEU A 80 -10.08 11.13 8.21
N ILE A 81 -10.36 12.29 7.61
CA ILE A 81 -9.47 12.90 6.60
C ILE A 81 -8.10 13.21 7.20
N TYR A 82 -8.06 13.71 8.42
CA TYR A 82 -6.84 14.12 9.11
C TYR A 82 -6.44 13.14 10.24
N GLU A 83 -6.80 11.86 10.07
CA GLU A 83 -6.44 10.81 11.00
C GLU A 83 -5.28 9.98 10.46
N TRP A 84 -4.17 9.90 11.22
CA TRP A 84 -2.97 9.14 10.86
C TRP A 84 -3.28 7.68 10.55
N LYS A 85 -4.11 7.04 11.35
CA LYS A 85 -4.55 5.65 11.17
C LYS A 85 -5.27 5.39 9.85
N ASN A 86 -5.76 6.43 9.17
CA ASN A 86 -6.41 6.31 7.86
C ASN A 86 -5.42 6.41 6.69
N TYR A 87 -4.12 6.59 6.93
CA TYR A 87 -3.13 6.77 5.87
C TYR A 87 -2.41 5.49 5.53
N ARG A 88 -2.22 5.28 4.20
CA ARG A 88 -1.43 4.18 3.63
C ARG A 88 -0.41 4.77 2.66
N TYR A 89 0.83 4.29 2.72
CA TYR A 89 1.83 4.68 1.73
C TYR A 89 1.62 3.89 0.46
N ALA A 90 1.39 4.55 -0.65
CA ALA A 90 1.02 3.89 -1.89
C ALA A 90 1.70 4.50 -3.12
N LEU A 91 1.91 3.69 -4.15
CA LEU A 91 2.23 4.16 -5.47
C LEU A 91 1.02 4.94 -6.02
N GLN A 92 1.26 6.11 -6.63
CA GLN A 92 0.19 6.97 -7.16
C GLN A 92 -0.79 6.22 -8.06
N ARG A 93 -0.28 5.34 -8.94
CA ARG A 93 -1.11 4.52 -9.84
C ARG A 93 -2.07 3.61 -9.05
N VAL A 94 -1.56 2.93 -8.03
CA VAL A 94 -2.36 2.03 -7.18
C VAL A 94 -3.43 2.81 -6.40
N ASN A 95 -3.06 3.97 -5.85
CA ASN A 95 -3.99 4.87 -5.18
C ASN A 95 -5.10 5.35 -6.14
N SER A 96 -4.75 5.70 -7.39
CA SER A 96 -5.73 6.07 -8.40
C SER A 96 -6.69 4.92 -8.74
N CYS A 97 -6.18 3.68 -8.87
CA CYS A 97 -7.01 2.50 -9.09
C CYS A 97 -7.93 2.20 -7.89
N LYS A 98 -7.47 2.45 -6.66
CA LYS A 98 -8.27 2.28 -5.45
C LYS A 98 -9.47 3.22 -5.43
N GLY A 99 -9.28 4.48 -5.82
CA GLY A 99 -10.37 5.44 -5.86
C GLY A 99 -11.14 5.53 -4.54
N THR A 100 -12.46 5.34 -4.60
CA THR A 100 -13.38 5.45 -3.46
C THR A 100 -13.93 4.11 -2.98
N TYR A 101 -13.25 3.01 -3.29
CA TYR A 101 -13.74 1.66 -2.94
C TYR A 101 -13.65 1.33 -1.45
N ASP A 102 -12.89 2.13 -0.66
CA ASP A 102 -12.85 2.03 0.81
C ASP A 102 -12.65 0.57 1.29
N ARG A 103 -13.56 0.10 2.15
CA ARG A 103 -13.51 -1.25 2.75
C ARG A 103 -13.76 -2.40 1.77
N GLN A 104 -14.12 -2.13 0.53
CA GLN A 104 -14.16 -3.16 -0.52
C GLN A 104 -12.74 -3.61 -0.90
N ILE A 105 -11.75 -2.73 -0.69
CA ILE A 105 -10.34 -3.06 -0.79
C ILE A 105 -9.86 -3.58 0.56
N LEU A 106 -9.06 -4.64 0.57
CA LEU A 106 -8.41 -5.13 1.78
C LEU A 106 -7.49 -4.06 2.37
N ASP A 107 -7.54 -3.91 3.69
CA ASP A 107 -6.61 -3.04 4.40
C ASP A 107 -5.25 -3.75 4.56
N PRO A 108 -4.15 -3.16 4.09
CA PRO A 108 -2.81 -3.72 4.29
C PRO A 108 -2.41 -3.90 5.77
N PHE A 109 -3.11 -3.29 6.69
CA PHE A 109 -2.88 -3.46 8.14
C PHE A 109 -3.64 -4.65 8.73
N GLU A 110 -4.61 -5.22 8.00
CA GLU A 110 -5.49 -6.30 8.46
C GLU A 110 -5.27 -7.63 7.74
N VAL A 111 -4.56 -7.64 6.59
CA VAL A 111 -4.27 -8.89 5.86
C VAL A 111 -3.24 -9.75 6.60
N GLU A 112 -3.25 -11.07 6.35
CA GLU A 112 -2.18 -11.95 6.82
C GLU A 112 -1.11 -12.16 5.75
N ASP A 113 0.12 -12.40 6.19
CA ASP A 113 1.30 -12.47 5.30
C ASP A 113 1.23 -13.61 4.28
N ASN A 114 0.50 -14.67 4.59
CA ASN A 114 0.36 -15.87 3.76
C ASN A 114 -0.84 -15.83 2.80
N TRP A 115 -1.61 -14.74 2.76
CA TRP A 115 -2.79 -14.64 1.88
C TRP A 115 -2.43 -14.50 0.40
N PHE A 116 -1.24 -13.99 0.10
CA PHE A 116 -0.83 -13.68 -1.26
C PHE A 116 0.58 -14.21 -1.55
N GLU A 117 0.75 -14.78 -2.73
CA GLU A 117 2.03 -15.29 -3.20
C GLU A 117 2.34 -14.85 -4.62
N ILE A 118 3.63 -14.82 -4.96
CA ILE A 118 4.12 -14.63 -6.33
C ILE A 118 4.47 -16.00 -6.92
N ILE A 119 3.98 -16.27 -8.13
CA ILE A 119 4.41 -17.43 -8.92
C ILE A 119 5.60 -17.05 -9.77
N LEU A 120 6.71 -17.76 -9.64
CA LEU A 120 7.89 -17.60 -10.49
C LEU A 120 7.89 -18.67 -11.61
N PRO A 121 8.35 -18.33 -12.82
CA PRO A 121 8.96 -17.05 -13.22
C PRO A 121 7.95 -16.01 -13.71
N SER A 122 6.63 -16.31 -13.77
CA SER A 122 5.62 -15.41 -14.34
C SER A 122 5.42 -14.10 -13.56
N CYS A 123 5.85 -14.04 -12.31
CA CYS A 123 5.69 -12.90 -11.39
C CYS A 123 4.22 -12.49 -11.13
N GLN A 124 3.28 -13.39 -11.42
CA GLN A 124 1.85 -13.17 -11.14
C GLN A 124 1.56 -13.28 -9.64
N LEU A 125 0.69 -12.41 -9.15
CA LEU A 125 0.18 -12.48 -7.79
C LEU A 125 -1.06 -13.38 -7.73
N ILE A 126 -1.04 -14.35 -6.84
CA ILE A 126 -2.17 -15.24 -6.59
C ILE A 126 -2.65 -15.15 -5.14
N LEU A 127 -3.88 -15.60 -4.93
CA LEU A 127 -4.42 -15.91 -3.61
C LEU A 127 -4.06 -17.33 -3.22
N THR A 128 -3.69 -17.51 -1.96
CA THR A 128 -3.47 -18.85 -1.38
C THR A 128 -4.77 -19.40 -0.81
N ASP A 129 -4.74 -20.68 -0.41
CA ASP A 129 -5.88 -21.33 0.24
C ASP A 129 -6.03 -20.90 1.72
N THR A 130 -5.06 -20.16 2.26
CA THR A 130 -5.13 -19.65 3.64
C THR A 130 -6.03 -18.43 3.80
N VAL A 131 -6.48 -17.81 2.68
CA VAL A 131 -7.45 -16.71 2.73
C VAL A 131 -8.79 -17.25 3.24
N PRO A 132 -9.33 -16.71 4.35
CA PRO A 132 -10.63 -17.14 4.85
C PRO A 132 -11.74 -16.96 3.81
N ASP A 133 -12.72 -17.85 3.80
CA ASP A 133 -13.81 -17.81 2.82
C ASP A 133 -14.55 -16.46 2.84
N GLY A 134 -14.74 -15.87 4.02
CA GLY A 134 -15.38 -14.57 4.18
C GLY A 134 -14.62 -13.39 3.55
N ASP A 135 -13.30 -13.52 3.35
CA ASP A 135 -12.45 -12.49 2.76
C ASP A 135 -12.05 -12.80 1.31
N ARG A 136 -12.30 -14.02 0.82
CA ARG A 136 -11.81 -14.49 -0.48
C ARG A 136 -12.31 -13.62 -1.64
N ASP A 137 -13.57 -13.25 -1.67
CA ASP A 137 -14.12 -12.41 -2.75
C ASP A 137 -13.60 -10.96 -2.66
N ARG A 138 -13.46 -10.44 -1.45
CA ARG A 138 -12.84 -9.12 -1.20
C ARG A 138 -11.36 -9.12 -1.61
N ALA A 139 -10.64 -10.20 -1.36
CA ALA A 139 -9.25 -10.36 -1.78
C ALA A 139 -9.11 -10.41 -3.31
N LYS A 140 -9.96 -11.20 -4.00
CA LYS A 140 -10.03 -11.21 -5.47
C LYS A 140 -10.34 -9.84 -6.05
N PHE A 141 -11.35 -9.16 -5.49
CA PHE A 141 -11.69 -7.81 -5.89
C PHE A 141 -10.50 -6.85 -5.72
N THR A 142 -9.82 -6.92 -4.58
CA THR A 142 -8.67 -6.07 -4.29
C THR A 142 -7.57 -6.21 -5.34
N ILE A 143 -7.10 -7.43 -5.64
CA ILE A 143 -5.99 -7.62 -6.59
C ILE A 143 -6.39 -7.24 -8.01
N LYS A 144 -7.65 -7.45 -8.39
CA LYS A 144 -8.19 -7.05 -9.69
C LYS A 144 -8.32 -5.53 -9.79
N GLN A 145 -8.99 -4.88 -8.83
CA GLN A 145 -9.26 -3.44 -8.82
C GLN A 145 -7.97 -2.62 -8.76
N LEU A 146 -7.01 -3.04 -7.94
CA LEU A 146 -5.71 -2.38 -7.84
C LEU A 146 -4.73 -2.77 -8.96
N GLN A 147 -5.16 -3.61 -9.91
CA GLN A 147 -4.35 -4.11 -11.03
C GLN A 147 -3.05 -4.79 -10.57
N LEU A 148 -3.09 -5.55 -9.45
CA LEU A 148 -1.91 -6.15 -8.84
C LEU A 148 -1.63 -7.58 -9.31
N GLN A 149 -2.57 -8.22 -10.01
CA GLN A 149 -2.45 -9.63 -10.38
C GLN A 149 -1.51 -9.83 -11.57
N ASN A 150 -1.87 -9.26 -12.72
CA ASN A 150 -1.25 -9.56 -14.00
C ASN A 150 -1.23 -8.37 -14.98
N SER A 151 -1.45 -7.13 -14.51
CA SER A 151 -1.30 -5.98 -15.38
C SER A 151 0.16 -5.79 -15.79
N GLU A 152 0.39 -5.36 -17.01
CA GLU A 152 1.70 -5.20 -17.63
C GLU A 152 2.69 -4.49 -16.70
N TRP A 153 2.33 -3.30 -16.21
CA TRP A 153 3.22 -2.49 -15.38
C TRP A 153 3.69 -3.22 -14.09
N VAL A 154 2.82 -4.03 -13.47
CA VAL A 154 3.17 -4.72 -12.22
C VAL A 154 4.01 -5.96 -12.49
N ILE A 155 3.75 -6.63 -13.60
CA ILE A 155 4.55 -7.78 -14.02
C ILE A 155 5.94 -7.33 -14.42
N GLU A 156 6.07 -6.32 -15.29
CA GLU A 156 7.36 -5.75 -15.69
C GLU A 156 8.20 -5.32 -14.48
N GLN A 157 7.59 -4.60 -13.55
CA GLN A 157 8.30 -4.15 -12.34
C GLN A 157 8.78 -5.33 -11.48
N ARG A 158 7.99 -6.40 -11.35
CA ARG A 158 8.38 -7.59 -10.59
C ARG A 158 9.43 -8.41 -11.32
N GLN A 159 9.29 -8.55 -12.64
CA GLN A 159 10.27 -9.25 -13.49
C GLN A 159 11.62 -8.54 -13.45
N GLU A 160 11.64 -7.22 -13.43
CA GLU A 160 12.87 -6.47 -13.30
C GLU A 160 13.60 -6.75 -11.97
N TRP A 161 12.90 -6.75 -10.83
CA TRP A 161 13.51 -7.14 -9.56
C TRP A 161 13.98 -8.59 -9.55
N TYR A 162 13.22 -9.49 -10.18
CA TYR A 162 13.60 -10.91 -10.29
C TYR A 162 14.80 -11.11 -11.20
N ARG A 163 14.86 -10.41 -12.34
CA ARG A 163 16.01 -10.40 -13.25
C ARG A 163 17.29 -9.94 -12.55
N MET A 164 17.23 -8.81 -11.83
CA MET A 164 18.38 -8.29 -11.08
C MET A 164 18.94 -9.32 -10.09
N TYR A 165 18.06 -10.12 -9.48
CA TYR A 165 18.48 -11.23 -8.63
C TYR A 165 19.16 -12.36 -9.41
N LEU A 166 18.57 -12.79 -10.52
CA LEU A 166 19.11 -13.87 -11.35
C LEU A 166 20.47 -13.51 -11.96
N GLU A 167 20.68 -12.26 -12.29
CA GLU A 167 21.93 -11.74 -12.85
C GLU A 167 22.96 -11.32 -11.79
N ASN A 168 22.68 -11.61 -10.51
CA ASN A 168 23.52 -11.26 -9.35
C ASN A 168 23.79 -9.74 -9.18
N GLU A 169 22.98 -8.88 -9.77
CA GLU A 169 23.00 -7.43 -9.54
C GLU A 169 22.43 -7.08 -8.16
N LEU A 170 21.56 -7.93 -7.63
CA LEU A 170 20.92 -7.78 -6.33
C LEU A 170 20.92 -9.11 -5.60
N ASN A 171 21.46 -9.16 -4.38
CA ASN A 171 21.36 -10.36 -3.55
C ASN A 171 19.97 -10.51 -2.91
N LEU A 172 19.70 -11.68 -2.34
CA LEU A 172 18.39 -12.00 -1.76
C LEU A 172 17.99 -11.02 -0.63
N GLU A 173 18.94 -10.56 0.18
CA GLU A 173 18.70 -9.57 1.24
C GLU A 173 18.32 -8.20 0.67
N GLY A 174 19.00 -7.78 -0.39
CA GLY A 174 18.66 -6.55 -1.12
C GLY A 174 17.28 -6.64 -1.79
N LEU A 175 16.96 -7.79 -2.39
CA LEU A 175 15.66 -8.05 -2.98
C LEU A 175 14.53 -8.03 -1.94
N GLU A 176 14.78 -8.55 -0.74
CA GLU A 176 13.82 -8.52 0.38
C GLU A 176 13.44 -7.09 0.77
N LYS A 177 14.38 -6.15 0.70
CA LYS A 177 14.13 -4.71 0.94
C LYS A 177 13.38 -4.02 -0.21
N LYS A 178 13.41 -4.58 -1.43
CA LYS A 178 12.82 -3.96 -2.63
C LYS A 178 11.52 -4.62 -3.09
N ALA A 179 11.45 -5.93 -3.01
CA ALA A 179 10.32 -6.74 -3.47
C ALA A 179 10.15 -7.99 -2.59
N PRO A 180 9.75 -7.83 -1.31
CA PRO A 180 9.74 -8.94 -0.34
C PRO A 180 8.89 -10.13 -0.75
N LEU A 181 7.82 -9.94 -1.52
CA LEU A 181 7.03 -11.08 -2.04
C LEU A 181 7.81 -11.93 -3.04
N ILE A 182 8.66 -11.33 -3.87
CA ILE A 182 9.53 -12.06 -4.80
C ILE A 182 10.62 -12.81 -4.02
N ALA A 183 11.26 -12.14 -3.07
CA ALA A 183 12.25 -12.77 -2.21
C ALA A 183 11.67 -13.98 -1.46
N ARG A 184 10.44 -13.86 -0.98
CA ARG A 184 9.71 -14.97 -0.34
C ARG A 184 9.45 -16.14 -1.30
N ALA A 185 9.05 -15.84 -2.55
CA ALA A 185 8.81 -16.86 -3.56
C ALA A 185 10.11 -17.62 -3.90
N ILE A 186 11.24 -16.91 -4.02
CA ILE A 186 12.55 -17.53 -4.24
C ILE A 186 12.93 -18.44 -3.08
N ARG A 187 12.80 -17.98 -1.83
CA ARG A 187 13.11 -18.82 -0.64
C ARG A 187 12.30 -20.10 -0.61
N LYS A 188 11.04 -20.07 -1.05
CA LYS A 188 10.21 -21.27 -1.15
C LYS A 188 10.72 -22.27 -2.19
N GLN A 189 11.41 -21.84 -3.24
CA GLN A 189 12.01 -22.73 -4.24
C GLN A 189 13.34 -23.32 -3.81
N LEU A 190 14.03 -22.68 -2.87
CA LEU A 190 15.34 -23.12 -2.36
C LEU A 190 15.24 -24.11 -1.19
N ASN A 191 14.06 -24.22 -0.56
CA ASN A 191 13.73 -25.17 0.52
C ASN A 191 12.98 -26.38 0.00
#